data_e0585773a5df567cbef8e2548c132507
#
_entry.id   e0585773a5df567cbef8e2548c132507
#
_cell.length_a   1.000
_cell.length_b   1.000
_cell.length_c   1.000
_cell.angle_alpha   90.00
_cell.angle_beta   90.00
_cell.angle_gamma   90.00
#
_symmetry.space_group_name_H-M   'P 1'
#
loop_
_entity.id
_entity.type
_entity.pdbx_description
1 polymer ?
#
loop_
_entity_poly.entity_id
_entity_poly.type
_entity_poly.pdbx_seq_one_letter_code
_entity_poly.pdbx_strand_id
1 'polypeptide(L)'
;MWVNWGNRPDLLNISAGLRHVYNPTGEGVGLGDPLPKNGSLVLTRGSWGAAVVEELEVKPEDIWVDKFRMSGFWDTPLDSILKNLGRTTLFFAGVNIDQCVMTTLQDANFLGYDCILLEDCAATTSPEYCLRATLYNVKQCFGFVASSADLLAALPS
;
A
#
# COMPACT_ATOMS: atom_id res chain seq x y z
N MET A 1 -4.51 -0.48 -10.54
CA MET A 1 -5.31 -0.74 -9.33
C MET A 1 -4.70 0.03 -8.17
N TRP A 2 -5.53 0.74 -7.43
CA TRP A 2 -5.14 1.53 -6.27
C TRP A 2 -5.54 0.80 -5.00
N VAL A 3 -4.55 0.33 -4.22
CA VAL A 3 -4.77 -0.29 -2.91
C VAL A 3 -4.39 0.75 -1.87
N ASN A 4 -5.34 1.62 -1.56
CA ASN A 4 -5.10 2.83 -0.79
C ASN A 4 -5.64 2.72 0.63
N TRP A 5 -5.07 3.49 1.56
CA TRP A 5 -5.60 3.52 2.92
C TRP A 5 -6.92 4.30 2.96
N GLY A 6 -7.95 3.71 3.58
CA GLY A 6 -9.28 4.30 3.64
C GLY A 6 -10.05 3.81 4.87
N ASN A 7 -9.68 4.28 6.08
CA ASN A 7 -10.45 3.97 7.28
C ASN A 7 -11.82 4.66 7.27
N ARG A 8 -12.77 4.06 7.99
CA ARG A 8 -14.10 4.66 8.21
C ARG A 8 -13.97 5.95 9.04
N PRO A 9 -14.83 6.96 8.81
CA PRO A 9 -14.81 8.20 9.60
C PRO A 9 -15.04 7.98 11.11
N ASP A 10 -15.82 6.93 11.47
CA ASP A 10 -16.09 6.55 12.86
C ASP A 10 -15.02 5.64 13.48
N LEU A 11 -13.98 5.26 12.72
CA LEU A 11 -12.86 4.40 13.10
C LEU A 11 -13.26 3.02 13.66
N LEU A 12 -14.48 2.56 13.45
CA LEU A 12 -14.94 1.25 13.94
C LEU A 12 -14.19 0.07 13.30
N ASN A 13 -13.52 0.29 12.16
CA ASN A 13 -12.70 -0.71 11.48
C ASN A 13 -11.21 -0.66 11.89
N ILE A 14 -10.83 0.23 12.82
CA ILE A 14 -9.44 0.40 13.28
C ILE A 14 -9.31 -0.12 14.71
N SER A 15 -8.37 -1.04 14.93
CA SER A 15 -8.09 -1.55 16.28
C SER A 15 -7.43 -0.50 17.17
N ALA A 16 -7.63 -0.60 18.49
CA ALA A 16 -6.98 0.28 19.46
C ALA A 16 -5.45 0.22 19.35
N GLY A 17 -4.87 -0.97 19.11
CA GLY A 17 -3.43 -1.13 18.92
C GLY A 17 -2.91 -0.38 17.70
N LEU A 18 -3.63 -0.42 16.56
CA LEU A 18 -3.23 0.30 15.36
C LEU A 18 -3.31 1.82 15.57
N ARG A 19 -4.34 2.32 16.25
CA ARG A 19 -4.45 3.74 16.62
C ARG A 19 -3.27 4.18 17.50
N HIS A 20 -2.89 3.35 18.47
CA HIS A 20 -1.74 3.62 19.34
C HIS A 20 -0.42 3.68 18.55
N VAL A 21 -0.19 2.75 17.63
CA VAL A 21 1.04 2.74 16.80
C VAL A 21 1.19 4.04 16.00
N TYR A 22 0.10 4.59 15.48
CA TYR A 22 0.13 5.84 14.70
C TYR A 22 0.16 7.12 15.56
N ASN A 23 -0.13 7.02 16.85
CA ASN A 23 -0.05 8.14 17.79
C ASN A 23 0.26 7.64 19.22
N PRO A 24 1.50 7.15 19.45
CA PRO A 24 1.86 6.45 20.69
C PRO A 24 1.86 7.37 21.94
N THR A 25 2.08 8.66 21.76
CA THR A 25 2.08 9.64 22.88
C THR A 25 0.69 10.24 23.11
N GLY A 26 -0.21 10.16 22.13
CA GLY A 26 -1.50 10.87 22.15
C GLY A 26 -1.42 12.36 21.84
N GLU A 27 -0.22 12.91 21.65
CA GLU A 27 0.01 14.36 21.42
C GLU A 27 0.06 14.73 19.93
N GLY A 28 0.29 13.74 19.05
CA GLY A 28 0.39 13.93 17.60
C GLY A 28 -0.95 13.81 16.89
N VAL A 29 -0.89 13.88 15.57
CA VAL A 29 -2.02 13.63 14.67
C VAL A 29 -2.06 12.14 14.32
N GLY A 30 -3.10 11.45 14.74
CA GLY A 30 -3.30 10.02 14.52
C GLY A 30 -4.28 9.74 13.38
N LEU A 31 -4.61 8.45 13.22
CA LEU A 31 -5.60 8.01 12.23
C LEU A 31 -6.97 8.63 12.52
N GLY A 32 -7.55 9.26 11.50
CA GLY A 32 -8.87 9.88 11.59
C GLY A 32 -8.90 11.26 12.25
N ASP A 33 -7.76 11.72 12.77
CA ASP A 33 -7.66 13.07 13.34
C ASP A 33 -7.58 14.13 12.23
N PRO A 34 -8.06 15.36 12.49
CA PRO A 34 -7.97 16.43 11.50
C PRO A 34 -6.51 16.90 11.34
N LEU A 35 -6.06 17.03 10.11
CA LEU A 35 -4.78 17.64 9.78
C LEU A 35 -4.79 19.14 10.16
N PRO A 36 -3.76 19.65 10.84
CA PRO A 36 -3.71 21.06 11.26
C PRO A 36 -3.79 22.04 10.09
N LYS A 37 -3.29 21.66 8.92
CA LYS A 37 -3.20 22.55 7.74
C LYS A 37 -4.56 22.83 7.10
N ASN A 38 -5.45 21.84 7.02
CA ASN A 38 -6.68 21.95 6.22
C ASN A 38 -7.89 21.24 6.81
N GLY A 39 -7.77 20.66 8.01
CA GLY A 39 -8.86 19.94 8.67
C GLY A 39 -9.24 18.60 8.04
N SER A 40 -8.55 18.16 6.99
CA SER A 40 -8.81 16.86 6.38
C SER A 40 -8.48 15.71 7.33
N LEU A 41 -9.31 14.68 7.37
CA LEU A 41 -9.12 13.55 8.25
C LEU A 41 -8.01 12.63 7.73
N VAL A 42 -7.04 12.32 8.61
CA VAL A 42 -5.89 11.47 8.27
C VAL A 42 -6.35 10.09 7.84
N LEU A 43 -5.94 9.67 6.63
CA LEU A 43 -6.18 8.36 6.05
C LEU A 43 -7.65 7.91 6.07
N THR A 44 -8.58 8.84 6.20
CA THR A 44 -10.01 8.56 6.17
C THR A 44 -10.49 8.48 4.73
N ARG A 45 -11.26 7.44 4.42
CA ARG A 45 -11.83 7.23 3.09
C ARG A 45 -12.53 8.48 2.57
N GLY A 46 -12.18 8.88 1.34
CA GLY A 46 -12.76 10.03 0.66
C GLY A 46 -12.28 11.40 1.16
N SER A 47 -11.36 11.44 2.12
CA SER A 47 -10.74 12.69 2.55
C SER A 47 -9.51 13.03 1.69
N TRP A 48 -9.14 14.32 1.66
CA TRP A 48 -7.88 14.75 1.04
C TRP A 48 -6.66 14.06 1.69
N GLY A 49 -6.72 13.77 3.00
CA GLY A 49 -5.64 13.08 3.72
C GLY A 49 -5.48 11.59 3.35
N ALA A 50 -6.34 11.05 2.49
CA ALA A 50 -6.25 9.71 1.92
C ALA A 50 -6.23 9.73 0.37
N ALA A 51 -6.18 10.90 -0.25
CA ALA A 51 -6.18 11.02 -1.71
C ALA A 51 -4.85 10.58 -2.31
N VAL A 52 -4.88 10.10 -3.53
CA VAL A 52 -3.69 9.93 -4.37
C VAL A 52 -3.16 11.33 -4.72
N VAL A 53 -1.84 11.48 -4.75
CA VAL A 53 -1.20 12.76 -5.11
C VAL A 53 -1.55 13.17 -6.53
N GLU A 54 -1.62 14.48 -6.79
CA GLU A 54 -2.11 15.03 -8.07
C GLU A 54 -1.23 14.64 -9.27
N GLU A 55 0.05 14.35 -9.04
CA GLU A 55 0.99 13.93 -10.07
C GLU A 55 0.73 12.50 -10.60
N LEU A 56 -0.08 11.71 -9.90
CA LEU A 56 -0.48 10.38 -10.33
C LEU A 56 -1.91 10.41 -10.88
N GLU A 57 -2.04 10.12 -12.17
CA GLU A 57 -3.33 10.09 -12.84
C GLU A 57 -4.16 8.87 -12.39
N VAL A 58 -5.29 9.13 -11.74
CA VAL A 58 -6.31 8.11 -11.44
C VAL A 58 -7.34 8.11 -12.55
N LYS A 59 -7.50 6.99 -13.24
CA LYS A 59 -8.44 6.84 -14.35
C LYS A 59 -9.80 6.32 -13.87
N PRO A 60 -10.90 6.65 -14.56
CA PRO A 60 -12.24 6.16 -14.19
C PRO A 60 -12.38 4.63 -14.19
N GLU A 61 -11.59 3.94 -15.03
CA GLU A 61 -11.55 2.48 -15.12
C GLU A 61 -10.65 1.82 -14.08
N ASP A 62 -9.89 2.60 -13.30
CA ASP A 62 -9.02 2.04 -12.27
C ASP A 62 -9.83 1.39 -11.14
N ILE A 63 -9.39 0.21 -10.76
CA ILE A 63 -9.98 -0.50 -9.64
C ILE A 63 -9.42 0.07 -8.34
N TRP A 64 -10.32 0.44 -7.44
CA TRP A 64 -10.01 1.01 -6.13
C TRP A 64 -10.31 0.02 -5.01
N VAL A 65 -9.34 -0.15 -4.10
CA VAL A 65 -9.48 -0.97 -2.91
C VAL A 65 -9.08 -0.15 -1.68
N ASP A 66 -10.04 0.17 -0.84
CA ASP A 66 -9.79 0.80 0.45
C ASP A 66 -9.32 -0.24 1.47
N LYS A 67 -8.13 -0.07 2.00
CA LYS A 67 -7.60 -0.90 3.08
C LYS A 67 -7.50 -0.10 4.38
N PHE A 68 -7.49 -0.80 5.49
CA PHE A 68 -7.33 -0.23 6.82
C PHE A 68 -6.44 -1.12 7.73
N ARG A 69 -5.62 -1.93 7.10
CA ARG A 69 -4.52 -2.70 7.70
C ARG A 69 -3.28 -2.49 6.86
N MET A 70 -2.11 -2.90 7.33
CA MET A 70 -0.87 -2.78 6.56
C MET A 70 -0.95 -3.51 5.24
N SER A 71 -1.39 -4.77 5.26
CA SER A 71 -1.66 -5.52 4.03
C SER A 71 -2.97 -5.11 3.38
N GLY A 72 -2.96 -5.07 2.05
CA GLY A 72 -4.15 -4.85 1.23
C GLY A 72 -5.07 -6.06 1.11
N PHE A 73 -4.65 -7.25 1.54
CA PHE A 73 -5.46 -8.47 1.41
C PHE A 73 -6.45 -8.69 2.56
N TRP A 74 -6.15 -8.15 3.75
CA TRP A 74 -6.99 -8.40 4.92
C TRP A 74 -8.19 -7.47 5.00
N ASP A 75 -9.37 -8.08 5.12
CA ASP A 75 -10.67 -7.41 5.24
C ASP A 75 -11.01 -6.52 4.02
N THR A 76 -10.49 -6.88 2.83
CA THR A 76 -10.75 -6.19 1.57
C THR A 76 -11.16 -7.17 0.47
N PRO A 77 -11.74 -6.71 -0.65
CA PRO A 77 -12.06 -7.57 -1.78
C PRO A 77 -10.85 -7.86 -2.71
N LEU A 78 -9.62 -7.49 -2.35
CA LEU A 78 -8.46 -7.52 -3.26
C LEU A 78 -8.23 -8.90 -3.87
N ASP A 79 -8.18 -9.96 -3.05
CA ASP A 79 -7.93 -11.32 -3.53
C ASP A 79 -9.02 -11.82 -4.49
N SER A 80 -10.29 -11.59 -4.17
CA SER A 80 -11.39 -11.98 -5.04
C SER A 80 -11.39 -11.21 -6.36
N ILE A 81 -11.04 -9.94 -6.36
CA ILE A 81 -10.89 -9.13 -7.58
C ILE A 81 -9.77 -9.69 -8.46
N LEU A 82 -8.59 -9.95 -7.89
CA LEU A 82 -7.44 -10.49 -8.62
C LEU A 82 -7.75 -11.87 -9.23
N LYS A 83 -8.40 -12.73 -8.48
CA LYS A 83 -8.86 -14.06 -8.97
C LYS A 83 -9.87 -13.95 -10.09
N ASN A 84 -10.86 -13.07 -9.97
CA ASN A 84 -11.84 -12.83 -11.02
C ASN A 84 -11.22 -12.27 -12.31
N LEU A 85 -10.14 -11.48 -12.17
CA LEU A 85 -9.37 -10.97 -13.30
C LEU A 85 -8.36 -11.98 -13.86
N GLY A 86 -8.24 -13.18 -13.26
CA GLY A 86 -7.28 -14.20 -13.65
C GLY A 86 -5.81 -13.76 -13.52
N ARG A 87 -5.50 -12.87 -12.57
CA ARG A 87 -4.13 -12.38 -12.38
C ARG A 87 -3.37 -13.33 -11.47
N THR A 88 -2.18 -13.73 -11.89
CA THR A 88 -1.28 -14.62 -11.15
C THR A 88 0.05 -13.95 -10.83
N THR A 89 0.43 -12.91 -11.59
CA THR A 89 1.64 -12.11 -11.37
C THR A 89 1.26 -10.68 -11.02
N LEU A 90 1.85 -10.14 -9.96
CA LEU A 90 1.55 -8.82 -9.43
C LEU A 90 2.82 -7.96 -9.36
N PHE A 91 2.72 -6.73 -9.85
CA PHE A 91 3.74 -5.71 -9.68
C PHE A 91 3.38 -4.79 -8.51
N PHE A 92 4.37 -4.52 -7.66
CA PHE A 92 4.19 -3.71 -6.46
C PHE A 92 4.97 -2.41 -6.56
N ALA A 93 4.29 -1.31 -6.28
CA ALA A 93 4.85 0.03 -6.20
C ALA A 93 4.16 0.82 -5.08
N GLY A 94 4.73 1.95 -4.68
CA GLY A 94 4.10 2.88 -3.73
C GLY A 94 4.85 3.06 -2.42
N VAL A 95 4.12 3.51 -1.41
CA VAL A 95 4.66 3.90 -0.09
C VAL A 95 3.82 3.34 1.06
N ASN A 96 4.42 2.94 2.19
CA ASN A 96 5.87 2.79 2.40
C ASN A 96 6.29 1.40 1.98
N ILE A 97 7.45 1.29 1.32
CA ILE A 97 7.94 0.02 0.75
C ILE A 97 8.10 -1.07 1.82
N ASP A 98 8.60 -0.70 3.01
CA ASP A 98 8.87 -1.60 4.15
C ASP A 98 7.64 -1.88 5.02
N GLN A 99 6.52 -1.25 4.75
CA GLN A 99 5.28 -1.35 5.51
C GLN A 99 4.14 -1.91 4.64
N CYS A 100 3.28 -1.04 4.10
CA CYS A 100 2.10 -1.47 3.35
C CYS A 100 2.45 -2.26 2.09
N VAL A 101 3.50 -1.83 1.35
CA VAL A 101 3.91 -2.51 0.12
C VAL A 101 4.47 -3.89 0.46
N MET A 102 5.42 -3.97 1.41
CA MET A 102 6.03 -5.24 1.81
C MET A 102 5.03 -6.24 2.38
N THR A 103 4.15 -5.80 3.30
CA THR A 103 3.16 -6.70 3.91
C THR A 103 2.13 -7.19 2.91
N THR A 104 1.72 -6.34 1.94
CA THR A 104 0.81 -6.76 0.87
C THR A 104 1.50 -7.75 -0.07
N LEU A 105 2.77 -7.52 -0.42
CA LEU A 105 3.57 -8.42 -1.25
C LEU A 105 3.77 -9.79 -0.57
N GLN A 106 4.07 -9.81 0.73
CA GLN A 106 4.21 -11.06 1.49
C GLN A 106 2.91 -11.88 1.48
N ASP A 107 1.78 -11.24 1.77
CA ASP A 107 0.49 -11.93 1.74
C ASP A 107 0.12 -12.41 0.34
N ALA A 108 0.44 -11.64 -0.71
CA ALA A 108 0.28 -12.08 -2.09
C ALA A 108 1.10 -13.35 -2.37
N ASN A 109 2.37 -13.37 -1.96
CA ASN A 109 3.23 -14.53 -2.10
C ASN A 109 2.67 -15.76 -1.37
N PHE A 110 2.20 -15.58 -0.12
CA PHE A 110 1.58 -16.67 0.66
C PHE A 110 0.26 -17.16 0.04
N LEU A 111 -0.45 -16.33 -0.71
CA LEU A 111 -1.65 -16.69 -1.46
C LEU A 111 -1.34 -17.34 -2.83
N GLY A 112 -0.06 -17.44 -3.20
CA GLY A 112 0.40 -18.11 -4.41
C GLY A 112 0.55 -17.22 -5.64
N TYR A 113 0.57 -15.89 -5.46
CA TYR A 113 0.90 -14.96 -6.54
C TYR A 113 2.41 -14.85 -6.77
N ASP A 114 2.82 -14.71 -8.02
CA ASP A 114 4.17 -14.28 -8.37
C ASP A 114 4.29 -12.77 -8.12
N CYS A 115 5.27 -12.37 -7.30
CA CYS A 115 5.40 -10.99 -6.83
C CYS A 115 6.65 -10.34 -7.40
N ILE A 116 6.51 -9.14 -7.98
CA ILE A 116 7.60 -8.34 -8.52
C ILE A 116 7.52 -6.94 -7.89
N LEU A 117 8.53 -6.55 -7.14
CA LEU A 117 8.66 -5.22 -6.56
C LEU A 117 9.41 -4.31 -7.54
N LEU A 118 8.82 -3.17 -7.91
CA LEU A 118 9.46 -2.13 -8.71
C LEU A 118 10.23 -1.20 -7.77
N GLU A 119 11.56 -1.37 -7.68
CA GLU A 119 12.39 -0.71 -6.67
C GLU A 119 12.49 0.81 -6.85
N ASP A 120 12.41 1.29 -8.09
CA ASP A 120 12.44 2.72 -8.44
C ASP A 120 11.05 3.38 -8.40
N CYS A 121 9.99 2.60 -8.20
CA CYS A 121 8.62 3.06 -8.04
C CYS A 121 8.10 2.91 -6.61
N ALA A 122 8.98 2.66 -5.63
CA ALA A 122 8.62 2.49 -4.24
C ALA A 122 9.59 3.25 -3.33
N ALA A 123 9.04 3.84 -2.25
CA ALA A 123 9.82 4.65 -1.32
C ALA A 123 9.34 4.47 0.12
N THR A 124 10.07 5.02 1.08
CA THR A 124 9.68 5.04 2.49
C THR A 124 10.21 6.27 3.21
N THR A 125 9.53 6.65 4.28
CA THR A 125 10.01 7.63 5.28
C THR A 125 10.77 6.95 6.42
N SER A 126 10.86 5.63 6.43
CA SER A 126 11.64 4.85 7.39
C SER A 126 13.15 5.04 7.15
N PRO A 127 14.01 4.71 8.13
CA PRO A 127 15.45 4.70 7.93
C PRO A 127 15.88 3.83 6.75
N GLU A 128 16.96 4.21 6.05
CA GLU A 128 17.44 3.55 4.83
C GLU A 128 17.67 2.03 4.99
N TYR A 129 18.06 1.57 6.16
CA TYR A 129 18.22 0.14 6.40
C TYR A 129 16.91 -0.64 6.27
N CYS A 130 15.74 -0.03 6.50
CA CYS A 130 14.44 -0.66 6.27
C CYS A 130 14.19 -0.89 4.77
N LEU A 131 14.52 0.10 3.93
CA LEU A 131 14.47 -0.04 2.47
C LEU A 131 15.36 -1.20 2.01
N ARG A 132 16.63 -1.19 2.43
CA ARG A 132 17.59 -2.24 2.03
C ARG A 132 17.18 -3.62 2.52
N ALA A 133 16.70 -3.72 3.75
CA ALA A 133 16.18 -4.99 4.30
C ALA A 133 14.99 -5.51 3.51
N THR A 134 14.08 -4.62 3.10
CA THR A 134 12.92 -4.98 2.28
C THR A 134 13.33 -5.52 0.93
N LEU A 135 14.20 -4.82 0.19
CA LEU A 135 14.71 -5.28 -1.10
C LEU A 135 15.45 -6.63 -0.98
N TYR A 136 16.23 -6.79 0.07
CA TYR A 136 16.91 -8.06 0.36
C TYR A 136 15.91 -9.20 0.59
N ASN A 137 14.93 -8.98 1.46
CA ASN A 137 13.93 -9.99 1.82
C ASN A 137 13.06 -10.39 0.63
N VAL A 138 12.66 -9.42 -0.21
CA VAL A 138 11.89 -9.73 -1.42
C VAL A 138 12.70 -10.66 -2.33
N LYS A 139 13.95 -10.32 -2.62
CA LYS A 139 14.84 -11.14 -3.47
C LYS A 139 15.11 -12.54 -2.92
N GLN A 140 15.16 -12.68 -1.59
CA GLN A 140 15.51 -13.96 -0.96
C GLN A 140 14.31 -14.87 -0.70
N CYS A 141 13.12 -14.31 -0.46
CA CYS A 141 12.02 -15.07 0.11
C CYS A 141 10.67 -14.91 -0.61
N PHE A 142 10.38 -13.74 -1.20
CA PHE A 142 8.99 -13.41 -1.53
C PHE A 142 8.74 -13.11 -3.01
N GLY A 143 9.79 -13.02 -3.84
CA GLY A 143 9.60 -12.74 -5.26
C GLY A 143 10.81 -12.13 -5.93
N PHE A 144 10.55 -11.20 -6.83
CA PHE A 144 11.56 -10.56 -7.65
C PHE A 144 11.62 -9.05 -7.38
N VAL A 145 12.75 -8.45 -7.70
CA VAL A 145 12.93 -7.00 -7.73
C VAL A 145 13.36 -6.61 -9.14
N ALA A 146 12.67 -5.64 -9.71
CA ALA A 146 12.93 -5.12 -11.05
C ALA A 146 12.82 -3.58 -11.02
N SER A 147 13.28 -2.92 -12.07
CA SER A 147 13.04 -1.50 -12.30
C SER A 147 11.81 -1.28 -13.19
N SER A 148 11.29 -0.04 -13.22
CA SER A 148 10.26 0.36 -14.16
C SER A 148 10.74 0.23 -15.62
N ALA A 149 12.04 0.46 -15.87
CA ALA A 149 12.64 0.28 -17.18
C ALA A 149 12.62 -1.19 -17.65
N ASP A 150 12.89 -2.15 -16.74
CA ASP A 150 12.78 -3.58 -17.04
C ASP A 150 11.35 -3.97 -17.39
N LEU A 151 10.37 -3.44 -16.66
CA LEU A 151 8.95 -3.66 -16.94
C LEU A 151 8.57 -3.12 -18.32
N LEU A 152 8.95 -1.88 -18.63
CA LEU A 152 8.64 -1.25 -19.92
C LEU A 152 9.30 -2.00 -21.08
N ALA A 153 10.53 -2.47 -20.92
CA ALA A 153 11.24 -3.24 -21.93
C ALA A 153 10.59 -4.62 -22.20
N ALA A 154 9.89 -5.17 -21.22
CA ALA A 154 9.19 -6.45 -21.34
C ALA A 154 7.79 -6.35 -21.95
N LEU A 155 7.24 -5.14 -22.14
CA LEU A 155 5.94 -4.96 -22.75
C LEU A 155 6.02 -5.25 -24.26
N PRO A 156 5.02 -5.92 -24.86
CA PRO A 156 4.97 -6.12 -26.29
C PRO A 156 4.87 -4.75 -27.01
N SER A 157 5.67 -4.61 -28.07
CA SER A 157 5.65 -3.45 -28.96
C SER A 157 4.34 -3.32 -29.73
#